data_2c0ba5f8fbca286301f8aab654b0623d
#
_entry.id   2c0ba5f8fbca286301f8aab654b0623d
#
_cell.length_a   1.000
_cell.length_b   1.000
_cell.length_c   1.000
_cell.angle_alpha   90.00
_cell.angle_beta   90.00
_cell.angle_gamma   90.00
#
_symmetry.space_group_name_H-M   'P 1'
#
loop_
_entity.id
_entity.type
_entity.pdbx_description
1 polymer ?
#
loop_
_entity_poly.entity_id
_entity_poly.type
_entity_poly.pdbx_seq_one_letter_code
_entity_poly.pdbx_strand_id
1 'polypeptide(L)'
;MGLQQITGNEIVNSSVTAADLAPGAAISNGQLSVVSSAVGVIPDSAGGRLPYKILGQVQPTGNTTTTIYTVPASTNTVITTIIVCNQSANTVLINVAANLSGSAIATKNFIVTNYSLGGAETLVLEPRLSMNAATILSANITGANAASNVSVNAFGVEII
;
A
#
# COMPACT_ATOMS: atom_id res chain seq x y z
N MET A 1 31.48 -15.54 -44.46
CA MET A 1 30.05 -15.16 -44.37
C MET A 1 29.96 -13.96 -43.46
N GLY A 2 29.59 -12.79 -44.00
CA GLY A 2 29.38 -11.60 -43.18
C GLY A 2 28.08 -11.76 -42.37
N LEU A 3 28.14 -11.45 -41.08
CA LEU A 3 26.94 -11.36 -40.23
C LEU A 3 26.10 -10.19 -40.76
N GLN A 4 24.90 -10.49 -41.23
CA GLN A 4 23.95 -9.48 -41.60
C GLN A 4 23.38 -8.83 -40.32
N GLN A 5 23.55 -7.54 -40.20
CA GLN A 5 23.01 -6.79 -39.08
C GLN A 5 21.50 -6.59 -39.32
N ILE A 6 20.67 -7.18 -38.47
CA ILE A 6 19.20 -6.97 -38.47
C ILE A 6 18.92 -5.61 -37.85
N THR A 7 18.33 -4.70 -38.60
CA THR A 7 17.88 -3.41 -38.11
C THR A 7 16.48 -3.53 -37.49
N GLY A 8 16.12 -2.63 -36.57
CA GLY A 8 14.89 -2.74 -35.78
C GLY A 8 13.58 -2.80 -36.60
N ASN A 9 13.61 -2.44 -37.89
CA ASN A 9 12.43 -2.49 -38.77
C ASN A 9 12.21 -3.88 -39.42
N GLU A 10 13.17 -4.80 -39.27
CA GLU A 10 13.12 -6.14 -39.87
C GLU A 10 12.55 -7.20 -38.92
N ILE A 11 12.34 -6.84 -37.66
CA ILE A 11 11.77 -7.74 -36.66
C ILE A 11 10.25 -7.54 -36.60
N VAL A 12 9.53 -8.48 -37.16
CA VAL A 12 8.07 -8.51 -37.05
C VAL A 12 7.71 -9.00 -35.63
N ASN A 13 6.72 -8.36 -35.01
CA ASN A 13 6.25 -8.71 -33.67
C ASN A 13 5.99 -10.23 -33.56
N SER A 14 6.55 -10.87 -32.52
CA SER A 14 6.50 -12.31 -32.24
C SER A 14 7.37 -13.20 -33.15
N SER A 15 8.29 -12.64 -33.96
CA SER A 15 9.17 -13.41 -34.85
C SER A 15 10.46 -13.90 -34.17
N VAL A 16 10.84 -13.35 -33.03
CA VAL A 16 12.02 -13.76 -32.26
C VAL A 16 11.59 -14.68 -31.12
N THR A 17 12.04 -15.92 -31.18
CA THR A 17 11.78 -16.92 -30.12
C THR A 17 13.02 -17.12 -29.26
N ALA A 18 12.88 -17.80 -28.11
CA ALA A 18 14.02 -18.15 -27.27
C ALA A 18 15.09 -19.00 -28.01
N ALA A 19 14.70 -19.71 -29.06
CA ALA A 19 15.59 -20.53 -29.88
C ALA A 19 16.44 -19.67 -30.83
N ASP A 20 16.03 -18.44 -31.12
CA ASP A 20 16.74 -17.51 -32.00
C ASP A 20 17.82 -16.71 -31.26
N LEU A 21 17.83 -16.81 -29.92
CA LEU A 21 18.85 -16.17 -29.10
C LEU A 21 20.03 -17.12 -28.89
N ALA A 22 21.22 -16.67 -29.16
CA ALA A 22 22.44 -17.46 -28.91
C ALA A 22 22.51 -17.82 -27.40
N PRO A 23 22.98 -19.04 -27.03
CA PRO A 23 23.20 -19.38 -25.64
C PRO A 23 24.11 -18.36 -24.97
N GLY A 24 23.61 -17.70 -23.90
CA GLY A 24 24.34 -16.65 -23.20
C GLY A 24 24.08 -15.22 -23.73
N ALA A 25 23.19 -15.01 -24.70
CA ALA A 25 22.75 -13.69 -25.08
C ALA A 25 22.03 -13.01 -23.89
N ALA A 26 22.66 -12.01 -23.30
CA ALA A 26 22.07 -11.22 -22.23
C ALA A 26 21.28 -10.05 -22.86
N ILE A 27 19.97 -10.08 -22.76
CA ILE A 27 19.15 -8.89 -23.02
C ILE A 27 19.16 -8.06 -21.74
N SER A 28 19.84 -6.91 -21.77
CA SER A 28 19.85 -6.03 -20.59
C SER A 28 18.44 -5.45 -20.35
N ASN A 29 18.04 -5.30 -19.10
CA ASN A 29 16.73 -4.76 -18.70
C ASN A 29 16.44 -3.36 -19.29
N GLY A 30 17.48 -2.62 -19.71
CA GLY A 30 17.32 -1.34 -20.38
C GLY A 30 16.82 -1.45 -21.83
N GLN A 31 16.85 -2.66 -22.43
CA GLN A 31 16.40 -2.91 -23.80
C GLN A 31 15.03 -3.58 -23.88
N LEU A 32 14.54 -4.12 -22.76
CA LEU A 32 13.19 -4.62 -22.66
C LEU A 32 12.29 -3.50 -22.14
N SER A 33 11.66 -2.77 -23.05
CA SER A 33 10.49 -1.98 -22.67
C SER A 33 9.31 -2.93 -22.46
N VAL A 34 9.21 -3.49 -21.28
CA VAL A 34 8.00 -4.26 -20.90
C VAL A 34 6.90 -3.24 -20.67
N VAL A 35 6.09 -3.01 -21.69
CA VAL A 35 4.80 -2.35 -21.52
C VAL A 35 3.91 -3.36 -20.80
N SER A 36 4.06 -3.45 -19.49
CA SER A 36 3.14 -4.20 -18.66
C SER A 36 1.83 -3.42 -18.60
N SER A 37 0.89 -3.77 -19.46
CA SER A 37 -0.50 -3.31 -19.37
C SER A 37 -1.27 -4.02 -18.23
N ALA A 38 -0.57 -4.66 -17.31
CA ALA A 38 -1.16 -5.20 -16.11
C ALA A 38 -1.50 -4.05 -15.16
N VAL A 39 -2.75 -3.63 -15.22
CA VAL A 39 -3.34 -2.70 -14.25
C VAL A 39 -3.03 -3.19 -12.83
N GLY A 40 -2.31 -2.41 -12.05
CA GLY A 40 -2.09 -2.65 -10.63
C GLY A 40 -0.77 -3.30 -10.22
N VAL A 41 0.18 -3.46 -11.14
CA VAL A 41 1.52 -3.93 -10.77
C VAL A 41 2.49 -2.75 -10.71
N ILE A 42 2.89 -2.37 -9.52
CA ILE A 42 4.04 -1.49 -9.32
C ILE A 42 5.26 -2.41 -9.27
N PRO A 43 6.15 -2.41 -10.29
CA PRO A 43 7.37 -3.20 -10.21
C PRO A 43 8.27 -2.63 -9.11
N ASP A 44 8.89 -3.51 -8.32
CA ASP A 44 9.99 -3.11 -7.45
C ASP A 44 11.25 -2.82 -8.29
N SER A 45 12.28 -2.26 -7.69
CA SER A 45 13.55 -1.95 -8.35
C SER A 45 14.29 -3.18 -8.90
N ALA A 46 13.84 -4.39 -8.56
CA ALA A 46 14.34 -5.66 -9.06
C ALA A 46 13.43 -6.30 -10.11
N GLY A 47 12.37 -5.60 -10.58
CA GLY A 47 11.40 -6.11 -11.56
C GLY A 47 10.38 -7.08 -10.98
N GLY A 48 10.30 -7.21 -9.66
CA GLY A 48 9.30 -8.01 -8.96
C GLY A 48 8.00 -7.25 -8.69
N ARG A 49 6.97 -7.99 -8.36
CA ARG A 49 5.71 -7.42 -7.86
C ARG A 49 5.89 -7.01 -6.41
N LEU A 50 5.60 -5.78 -6.08
CA LEU A 50 5.53 -5.37 -4.68
C LEU A 50 4.42 -6.17 -3.99
N PRO A 51 4.74 -6.92 -2.92
CA PRO A 51 3.74 -7.73 -2.26
C PRO A 51 2.71 -6.85 -1.57
N TYR A 52 1.45 -7.01 -1.94
CA TYR A 52 0.33 -6.47 -1.19
C TYR A 52 0.21 -7.24 0.13
N LYS A 53 0.24 -6.54 1.24
CA LYS A 53 0.29 -7.17 2.56
C LYS A 53 -0.52 -6.41 3.61
N ILE A 54 -0.73 -7.07 4.72
CA ILE A 54 -1.20 -6.42 5.95
C ILE A 54 -0.02 -5.62 6.49
N LEU A 55 -0.21 -4.32 6.67
CA LEU A 55 0.78 -3.41 7.22
C LEU A 55 0.64 -3.27 8.73
N GLY A 56 -0.59 -3.30 9.24
CA GLY A 56 -0.86 -3.25 10.67
C GLY A 56 -2.25 -3.76 11.03
N GLN A 57 -2.36 -4.35 12.19
CA GLN A 57 -3.61 -4.80 12.81
C GLN A 57 -3.59 -4.40 14.27
N VAL A 58 -4.57 -3.65 14.72
CA VAL A 58 -4.66 -3.19 16.10
C VAL A 58 -6.09 -3.25 16.59
N GLN A 59 -6.22 -3.37 17.91
CA GLN A 59 -7.45 -3.13 18.65
C GLN A 59 -7.23 -1.88 19.51
N PRO A 60 -7.67 -0.69 19.05
CA PRO A 60 -7.43 0.55 19.76
C PRO A 60 -8.04 0.52 21.16
N THR A 61 -7.31 1.03 22.14
CA THR A 61 -7.86 1.32 23.45
C THR A 61 -8.71 2.58 23.35
N GLY A 62 -9.93 2.55 23.89
CA GLY A 62 -10.87 3.66 23.78
C GLY A 62 -10.32 4.98 24.30
N ASN A 63 -10.66 6.07 23.64
CA ASN A 63 -10.26 7.45 23.89
C ASN A 63 -8.75 7.72 23.85
N THR A 64 -7.96 6.77 23.35
CA THR A 64 -6.50 6.97 23.14
C THR A 64 -6.13 6.79 21.68
N THR A 65 -5.14 7.56 21.23
CA THR A 65 -4.59 7.37 19.89
C THR A 65 -3.69 6.16 19.89
N THR A 66 -4.01 5.20 19.03
CA THR A 66 -3.26 3.95 18.84
C THR A 66 -2.58 3.97 17.48
N THR A 67 -1.29 3.70 17.45
CA THR A 67 -0.55 3.52 16.19
C THR A 67 -0.97 2.22 15.52
N ILE A 68 -1.40 2.32 14.26
CA ILE A 68 -1.73 1.18 13.41
C ILE A 68 -0.47 0.70 12.71
N TYR A 69 0.29 1.64 12.14
CA TYR A 69 1.47 1.36 11.34
C TYR A 69 2.44 2.54 11.36
N THR A 70 3.73 2.24 11.37
CA THR A 70 4.80 3.22 11.18
C THR A 70 5.63 2.83 9.98
N VAL A 71 5.78 3.74 9.03
CA VAL A 71 6.60 3.49 7.83
C VAL A 71 8.06 3.30 8.23
N PRO A 72 8.69 2.17 7.87
CA PRO A 72 10.09 1.91 8.18
C PRO A 72 11.04 2.96 7.58
N ALA A 73 12.25 3.05 8.14
CA ALA A 73 13.30 3.89 7.57
C ALA A 73 13.64 3.43 6.15
N SER A 74 13.97 4.36 5.27
CA SER A 74 14.31 4.13 3.85
C SER A 74 13.21 3.45 3.03
N THR A 75 11.97 3.52 3.50
CA THR A 75 10.81 2.90 2.85
C THR A 75 9.76 3.99 2.57
N ASN A 76 9.06 3.85 1.45
CA ASN A 76 7.79 4.53 1.20
C ASN A 76 6.68 3.50 1.26
N THR A 77 5.49 3.90 1.65
CA THR A 77 4.35 2.98 1.77
C THR A 77 3.13 3.57 1.11
N VAL A 78 2.38 2.75 0.40
CA VAL A 78 1.05 3.11 -0.10
C VAL A 78 0.01 2.32 0.70
N ILE A 79 -0.77 3.02 1.52
CA ILE A 79 -1.95 2.45 2.17
C ILE A 79 -3.08 2.44 1.14
N THR A 80 -3.56 1.26 0.80
CA THR A 80 -4.64 1.10 -0.17
C THR A 80 -5.99 0.98 0.52
N THR A 81 -6.04 0.23 1.62
CA THR A 81 -7.29 -0.06 2.31
C THR A 81 -7.09 -0.02 3.82
N ILE A 82 -8.05 0.58 4.52
CA ILE A 82 -8.18 0.52 5.97
C ILE A 82 -9.55 -0.04 6.27
N ILE A 83 -9.62 -1.10 7.06
CA ILE A 83 -10.86 -1.73 7.50
C ILE A 83 -11.03 -1.50 8.99
N VAL A 84 -12.13 -0.91 9.39
CA VAL A 84 -12.51 -0.72 10.79
C VAL A 84 -13.79 -1.51 11.07
N CYS A 85 -13.72 -2.48 11.97
CA CYS A 85 -14.85 -3.31 12.34
C CYS A 85 -15.25 -3.03 13.80
N ASN A 86 -16.45 -2.55 14.00
CA ASN A 86 -17.04 -2.37 15.32
C ASN A 86 -17.80 -3.64 15.71
N GLN A 87 -17.22 -4.42 16.60
CA GLN A 87 -17.80 -5.67 17.09
C GLN A 87 -18.73 -5.47 18.32
N SER A 88 -18.85 -4.23 18.79
CA SER A 88 -19.76 -3.91 19.88
C SER A 88 -21.21 -3.73 19.39
N ALA A 89 -22.16 -3.72 20.30
CA ALA A 89 -23.55 -3.39 19.99
C ALA A 89 -23.81 -1.87 19.92
N ASN A 90 -22.82 -1.04 20.29
CA ASN A 90 -22.98 0.40 20.42
C ASN A 90 -22.25 1.16 19.31
N THR A 91 -22.76 2.33 18.99
CA THR A 91 -22.10 3.24 18.06
C THR A 91 -20.80 3.80 18.66
N VAL A 92 -19.75 3.88 17.85
CA VAL A 92 -18.47 4.50 18.17
C VAL A 92 -18.14 5.60 17.17
N LEU A 93 -17.28 6.54 17.55
CA LEU A 93 -16.75 7.56 16.65
C LEU A 93 -15.31 7.20 16.27
N ILE A 94 -15.05 7.18 14.98
CA ILE A 94 -13.77 6.80 14.41
C ILE A 94 -13.02 8.04 13.94
N ASN A 95 -11.75 8.13 14.35
CA ASN A 95 -10.79 9.10 13.82
C ASN A 95 -9.59 8.33 13.29
N VAL A 96 -9.16 8.63 12.06
CA VAL A 96 -7.95 8.09 11.43
C VAL A 96 -7.08 9.25 11.00
N ALA A 97 -5.81 9.21 11.35
CA ALA A 97 -4.85 10.26 11.02
C ALA A 97 -3.52 9.70 10.55
N ALA A 98 -2.82 10.47 9.71
CA ALA A 98 -1.45 10.20 9.31
C ALA A 98 -0.59 11.44 9.59
N ASN A 99 0.51 11.26 10.34
CA ASN A 99 1.43 12.35 10.71
C ASN A 99 2.87 11.84 10.80
N LEU A 100 3.83 12.77 10.73
CA LEU A 100 5.23 12.43 10.94
C LEU A 100 5.46 12.03 12.42
N SER A 101 6.32 11.01 12.62
CA SER A 101 6.71 10.56 13.95
C SER A 101 7.23 11.72 14.81
N GLY A 102 6.82 11.75 16.08
CA GLY A 102 7.16 12.80 17.01
C GLY A 102 6.38 14.10 16.85
N SER A 103 5.54 14.23 15.83
CA SER A 103 4.66 15.40 15.64
C SER A 103 3.30 15.16 16.29
N ALA A 104 2.73 16.19 16.90
CA ALA A 104 1.35 16.14 17.38
C ALA A 104 0.38 16.02 16.18
N ILE A 105 -0.70 15.26 16.36
CA ILE A 105 -1.78 15.21 15.39
C ILE A 105 -2.50 16.55 15.38
N ALA A 106 -2.54 17.19 14.21
CA ALA A 106 -3.26 18.43 13.95
C ALA A 106 -4.43 18.19 13.00
N THR A 107 -5.32 19.15 12.86
CA THR A 107 -6.51 19.04 11.99
C THR A 107 -6.17 18.59 10.56
N LYS A 108 -5.04 19.04 10.02
CA LYS A 108 -4.57 18.66 8.67
C LYS A 108 -4.16 17.21 8.50
N ASN A 109 -3.98 16.46 9.59
CA ASN A 109 -3.52 15.08 9.56
C ASN A 109 -4.66 14.07 9.46
N PHE A 110 -5.91 14.50 9.70
CA PHE A 110 -7.04 13.58 9.69
C PHE A 110 -7.41 13.15 8.26
N ILE A 111 -7.54 11.86 8.08
CA ILE A 111 -8.12 11.20 6.90
C ILE A 111 -9.62 11.07 7.12
N VAL A 112 -10.00 10.70 8.34
CA VAL A 112 -11.38 10.59 8.80
C VAL A 112 -11.46 11.20 10.19
N THR A 113 -12.49 11.97 10.45
CA THR A 113 -12.74 12.57 11.77
C THR A 113 -14.20 12.39 12.18
N ASN A 114 -14.41 11.94 13.42
CA ASN A 114 -15.72 11.74 14.05
C ASN A 114 -16.72 10.96 13.18
N TYR A 115 -16.23 9.98 12.42
CA TYR A 115 -17.12 9.12 11.65
C TYR A 115 -17.91 8.21 12.61
N SER A 116 -19.22 8.28 12.54
CA SER A 116 -20.13 7.48 13.36
C SER A 116 -20.27 6.09 12.76
N LEU A 117 -19.74 5.07 13.44
CA LEU A 117 -19.83 3.66 13.04
C LEU A 117 -20.77 2.93 14.02
N GLY A 118 -21.87 2.44 13.48
CA GLY A 118 -22.89 1.71 14.25
C GLY A 118 -22.36 0.40 14.85
N GLY A 119 -23.14 -0.17 15.78
CA GLY A 119 -22.81 -1.47 16.34
C GLY A 119 -22.88 -2.58 15.30
N ALA A 120 -21.95 -3.53 15.35
CA ALA A 120 -21.78 -4.63 14.39
C ALA A 120 -21.59 -4.20 12.94
N GLU A 121 -21.10 -2.97 12.70
CA GLU A 121 -20.81 -2.44 11.37
C GLU A 121 -19.33 -2.46 11.04
N THR A 122 -19.03 -2.45 9.75
CA THR A 122 -17.67 -2.37 9.21
C THR A 122 -17.56 -1.19 8.25
N LEU A 123 -16.56 -0.34 8.49
CA LEU A 123 -16.16 0.75 7.60
C LEU A 123 -14.96 0.30 6.77
N VAL A 124 -15.06 0.44 5.46
CA VAL A 124 -13.95 0.24 4.52
C VAL A 124 -13.56 1.57 3.92
N LEU A 125 -12.32 1.95 4.07
CA LEU A 125 -11.72 3.15 3.49
C LEU A 125 -10.70 2.75 2.44
N GLU A 126 -10.71 3.40 1.31
CA GLU A 126 -9.72 3.24 0.22
C GLU A 126 -8.96 4.56 -0.02
N PRO A 127 -8.13 4.99 0.93
CA PRO A 127 -7.54 6.32 0.89
C PRO A 127 -6.47 6.47 -0.18
N ARG A 128 -5.85 5.38 -0.64
CA ARG A 128 -4.71 5.38 -1.57
C ARG A 128 -3.62 6.37 -1.13
N LEU A 129 -3.31 6.34 0.16
CA LEU A 129 -2.42 7.29 0.82
C LEU A 129 -0.96 6.89 0.65
N SER A 130 -0.17 7.76 0.04
CA SER A 130 1.28 7.61 0.01
C SER A 130 1.91 8.20 1.28
N MET A 131 2.73 7.41 1.95
CA MET A 131 3.38 7.76 3.22
C MET A 131 4.90 7.57 3.08
N ASN A 132 5.66 8.59 3.47
CA ASN A 132 7.13 8.54 3.49
C ASN A 132 7.63 7.89 4.78
N ALA A 133 8.92 7.55 4.82
CA ALA A 133 9.61 7.05 6.01
C ALA A 133 9.26 7.87 7.27
N ALA A 134 9.13 7.18 8.39
CA ALA A 134 8.77 7.74 9.69
C ALA A 134 7.36 8.35 9.80
N THR A 135 6.52 8.27 8.76
CA THR A 135 5.10 8.62 8.89
C THR A 135 4.35 7.56 9.68
N ILE A 136 3.46 8.00 10.56
CA ILE A 136 2.63 7.12 11.40
C ILE A 136 1.19 7.20 10.93
N LEU A 137 0.57 6.04 10.71
CA LEU A 137 -0.87 5.88 10.59
C LEU A 137 -1.43 5.51 11.97
N SER A 138 -2.40 6.25 12.46
CA SER A 138 -3.00 6.04 13.77
C SER A 138 -4.52 6.11 13.73
N ALA A 139 -5.16 5.46 14.69
CA ALA A 139 -6.59 5.57 14.93
C ALA A 139 -6.87 5.98 16.39
N ASN A 140 -7.98 6.70 16.56
CA ASN A 140 -8.56 6.99 17.85
C ASN A 140 -10.06 6.64 17.78
N ILE A 141 -10.51 5.84 18.72
CA ILE A 141 -11.90 5.40 18.81
C ILE A 141 -12.50 6.04 20.07
N THR A 142 -13.57 6.80 19.90
CA THR A 142 -14.24 7.48 21.00
C THR A 142 -15.71 7.06 21.09
N GLY A 143 -16.34 7.26 22.27
CA GLY A 143 -17.73 6.89 22.52
C GLY A 143 -17.89 6.08 23.80
N ALA A 144 -19.12 5.84 24.21
CA ALA A 144 -19.47 5.29 25.52
C ALA A 144 -18.94 3.86 25.78
N ASN A 145 -18.58 3.10 24.75
CA ASN A 145 -18.03 1.74 24.84
C ASN A 145 -16.87 1.53 23.84
N ALA A 146 -16.11 2.56 23.59
CA ALA A 146 -15.00 2.54 22.63
C ALA A 146 -13.87 1.58 22.99
N ALA A 147 -13.91 0.99 24.16
CA ALA A 147 -12.70 0.47 24.82
C ALA A 147 -12.37 -0.95 24.46
N SER A 148 -12.92 -1.74 23.67
CA SER A 148 -12.37 -3.10 23.49
C SER A 148 -12.91 -3.96 22.34
N ASN A 149 -13.81 -3.43 21.54
CA ASN A 149 -14.47 -4.24 20.51
C ASN A 149 -14.38 -3.63 19.10
N VAL A 150 -13.37 -2.81 18.84
CA VAL A 150 -13.12 -2.28 17.52
C VAL A 150 -11.76 -2.76 17.03
N SER A 151 -11.71 -3.40 15.88
CA SER A 151 -10.46 -3.75 15.21
C SER A 151 -10.20 -2.81 14.04
N VAL A 152 -8.93 -2.47 13.83
CA VAL A 152 -8.47 -1.65 12.71
C VAL A 152 -7.35 -2.37 11.99
N ASN A 153 -7.51 -2.56 10.69
CA ASN A 153 -6.56 -3.27 9.84
C ASN A 153 -6.16 -2.36 8.68
N ALA A 154 -4.87 -2.23 8.40
CA ALA A 154 -4.34 -1.47 7.29
C ALA A 154 -3.63 -2.42 6.30
N PHE A 155 -3.90 -2.22 5.02
CA PHE A 155 -3.36 -3.01 3.92
C PHE A 155 -2.69 -2.10 2.91
N GLY A 156 -1.65 -2.61 2.27
CA GLY A 156 -0.94 -1.84 1.27
C GLY A 156 0.36 -2.49 0.80
N VAL A 157 1.24 -1.66 0.26
CA VAL A 157 2.56 -2.07 -0.24
C VAL A 157 3.65 -1.17 0.33
N GLU A 158 4.80 -1.75 0.61
CA GLU A 158 6.03 -1.04 0.93
C GLU A 158 6.92 -1.02 -0.31
N ILE A 159 7.52 0.14 -0.57
CA ILE A 159 8.43 0.43 -1.67
C ILE A 159 9.78 0.79 -1.05
N ILE A 160 10.77 -0.06 -1.26
CA ILE A 160 12.12 0.07 -0.73
C ILE A 160 13.02 0.77 -1.75
#